data_196f45340080cf81504cfd824c7bcc44
#
_entry.id   196f45340080cf81504cfd824c7bcc44
#
_cell.length_a   1.000
_cell.length_b   1.000
_cell.length_c   1.000
_cell.angle_alpha   90.00
_cell.angle_beta   90.00
_cell.angle_gamma   90.00
#
_symmetry.space_group_name_H-M   'P 1'
#
loop_
_entity.id
_entity.type
_entity.pdbx_description
1 polymer ?
#
loop_
_entity_poly.entity_id
_entity_poly.type
_entity_poly.pdbx_seq_one_letter_code
_entity_poly.pdbx_strand_id
1 'polypeptide(L)'
;MDSRISHQLLVLGNGFDITCGLNSRFVQFFRPRMVVIDKNKNIRKKGWVQTLSASGITAWDLILYYRKELADKGYDVNWSDIELVVSDAIEMEHSASSLPSSPSMDKQHFVTIRTLLEYFEFLQSHPWIKWPNHYLAQLNEKIEKSTGHDWAKLEEDVSREILKAGSFKDDDDSEPLFTFSDIFPCTYVDIESYRDALMEQTPGFAAEVVASFLCGLYTVVEKWTQNSLRSALEQELHKLEAEFSRYLGHEVELNNDYGQASERLMEQLLSGKVSWNGGHVTAATVLSFNYTSPSIPSIWRSEPTFKFINIHGKLNGDIIFGADGTNCMDDPGAARFSKTFRIIRSGRPGGGEPIAFGAPSKDEFRETVLIKVFGHSLAKADYAYFQAIFDIVDLYTGPVELVFFYKSYCETAREELLLNISRLLDSYGASMDNRDHGKNLMHRLILEGRLSVVELP
;
A
#
# COMPACT_ATOMS: atom_id res chain seq x y z
N MET A 1 -8.38 -29.57 -41.61
CA MET A 1 -7.75 -28.32 -41.11
C MET A 1 -7.99 -28.33 -39.64
N ASP A 2 -6.97 -28.67 -38.85
CA ASP A 2 -7.07 -28.54 -37.41
C ASP A 2 -7.35 -27.06 -37.08
N SER A 3 -8.53 -26.79 -36.51
CA SER A 3 -8.85 -25.46 -36.00
C SER A 3 -7.96 -25.24 -34.78
N ARG A 4 -6.79 -24.64 -34.98
CA ARG A 4 -5.96 -24.20 -33.86
C ARG A 4 -6.81 -23.27 -33.01
N ILE A 5 -6.93 -23.60 -31.75
CA ILE A 5 -7.57 -22.74 -30.75
C ILE A 5 -6.74 -21.47 -30.68
N SER A 6 -7.34 -20.34 -31.02
CA SER A 6 -6.70 -19.04 -30.86
C SER A 6 -7.17 -18.44 -29.55
N HIS A 7 -6.24 -18.14 -28.67
CA HIS A 7 -6.49 -17.62 -27.33
C HIS A 7 -6.24 -16.12 -27.26
N GLN A 8 -7.10 -15.38 -26.54
CA GLN A 8 -6.86 -13.99 -26.16
C GLN A 8 -6.72 -13.85 -24.65
N LEU A 9 -5.84 -12.95 -24.24
CA LEU A 9 -5.66 -12.53 -22.88
C LEU A 9 -6.16 -11.10 -22.72
N LEU A 10 -7.10 -10.87 -21.80
CA LEU A 10 -7.57 -9.54 -21.44
C LEU A 10 -7.09 -9.19 -20.03
N VAL A 11 -6.29 -8.14 -19.92
CA VAL A 11 -5.81 -7.59 -18.64
C VAL A 11 -6.67 -6.38 -18.25
N LEU A 12 -7.28 -6.45 -17.08
CA LEU A 12 -8.12 -5.39 -16.52
C LEU A 12 -7.49 -4.75 -15.28
N GLY A 13 -7.46 -3.43 -15.27
CA GLY A 13 -7.12 -2.66 -14.05
C GLY A 13 -8.30 -1.80 -13.59
N ASN A 14 -8.10 -1.03 -12.54
CA ASN A 14 -9.16 -0.26 -11.86
C ASN A 14 -9.91 0.73 -12.76
N GLY A 15 -9.33 1.16 -13.88
CA GLY A 15 -10.04 1.97 -14.87
C GLY A 15 -11.27 1.28 -15.46
N PHE A 16 -11.36 -0.06 -15.42
CA PHE A 16 -12.55 -0.79 -15.80
C PHE A 16 -13.73 -0.48 -14.86
N ASP A 17 -13.52 -0.62 -13.55
CA ASP A 17 -14.54 -0.36 -12.54
C ASP A 17 -14.97 1.10 -12.53
N ILE A 18 -14.00 2.02 -12.66
CA ILE A 18 -14.28 3.46 -12.77
C ILE A 18 -15.14 3.76 -14.00
N THR A 19 -14.85 3.13 -15.14
CA THR A 19 -15.62 3.30 -16.38
C THR A 19 -17.04 2.74 -16.22
N CYS A 20 -17.21 1.71 -15.38
CA CYS A 20 -18.52 1.16 -15.03
C CYS A 20 -19.24 1.94 -13.90
N GLY A 21 -18.68 3.09 -13.50
CA GLY A 21 -19.32 4.00 -12.55
C GLY A 21 -19.06 3.68 -11.07
N LEU A 22 -18.07 2.84 -10.73
CA LEU A 22 -17.71 2.60 -9.34
C LEU A 22 -16.72 3.65 -8.81
N ASN A 23 -16.89 4.04 -7.56
CA ASN A 23 -15.91 4.84 -6.81
C ASN A 23 -14.80 3.94 -6.26
N SER A 24 -14.09 3.23 -7.12
CA SER A 24 -13.14 2.18 -6.76
C SER A 24 -11.71 2.67 -6.53
N ARG A 25 -11.44 3.98 -6.63
CA ARG A 25 -10.11 4.53 -6.32
C ARG A 25 -9.84 4.51 -4.83
N PHE A 26 -8.64 4.10 -4.43
CA PHE A 26 -8.22 4.09 -3.03
C PHE A 26 -8.40 5.46 -2.34
N VAL A 27 -8.14 6.55 -3.04
CA VAL A 27 -8.36 7.93 -2.54
C VAL A 27 -9.81 8.18 -2.12
N GLN A 28 -10.80 7.60 -2.82
CA GLN A 28 -12.22 7.77 -2.48
C GLN A 28 -12.57 7.04 -1.19
N PHE A 29 -12.01 5.88 -0.97
CA PHE A 29 -12.09 5.15 0.30
C PHE A 29 -11.41 5.89 1.44
N PHE A 30 -10.23 6.47 1.19
CA PHE A 30 -9.40 7.06 2.24
C PHE A 30 -9.88 8.45 2.71
N ARG A 31 -10.48 9.26 1.83
CA ARG A 31 -10.95 10.61 2.19
C ARG A 31 -11.88 10.68 3.40
N PRO A 32 -12.95 9.88 3.53
CA PRO A 32 -13.79 9.88 4.72
C PRO A 32 -13.02 9.50 5.99
N ARG A 33 -12.06 8.59 5.87
CA ARG A 33 -11.21 8.09 6.97
C ARG A 33 -10.30 9.18 7.51
N MET A 34 -9.75 10.03 6.63
CA MET A 34 -8.99 11.22 7.05
C MET A 34 -9.81 12.16 7.92
N VAL A 35 -11.09 12.38 7.57
CA VAL A 35 -11.98 13.22 8.38
C VAL A 35 -12.20 12.63 9.78
N VAL A 36 -12.28 11.30 9.90
CA VAL A 36 -12.36 10.61 11.20
C VAL A 36 -11.07 10.80 11.99
N ILE A 37 -9.92 10.66 11.33
CA ILE A 37 -8.60 10.89 11.97
C ILE A 37 -8.50 12.34 12.46
N ASP A 38 -8.79 13.34 11.63
CA ASP A 38 -8.73 14.76 11.99
C ASP A 38 -9.53 15.10 13.25
N LYS A 39 -10.73 14.54 13.34
CA LYS A 39 -11.61 14.77 14.50
C LYS A 39 -11.15 14.11 15.78
N ASN A 40 -10.41 13.02 15.69
CA ASN A 40 -10.11 12.12 16.80
C ASN A 40 -8.61 11.91 17.06
N LYS A 41 -7.71 12.51 16.26
CA LYS A 41 -6.25 12.32 16.36
C LYS A 41 -5.60 12.98 17.59
N ASN A 42 -6.39 13.64 18.43
CA ASN A 42 -5.83 14.24 19.63
C ASN A 42 -5.40 13.16 20.60
N ILE A 43 -4.12 12.79 20.56
CA ILE A 43 -3.46 11.78 21.40
C ILE A 43 -3.53 12.11 22.91
N ARG A 44 -3.84 13.36 23.26
CA ARG A 44 -4.06 13.81 24.63
C ARG A 44 -5.43 13.39 25.19
N LYS A 45 -6.38 13.04 24.32
CA LYS A 45 -7.72 12.63 24.74
C LYS A 45 -7.72 11.16 25.14
N LYS A 46 -8.09 10.89 26.40
CA LYS A 46 -8.25 9.52 26.89
C LYS A 46 -9.18 8.71 25.98
N GLY A 47 -8.74 7.52 25.55
CA GLY A 47 -9.54 6.62 24.73
C GLY A 47 -9.52 6.93 23.20
N TRP A 48 -8.65 7.83 22.73
CA TRP A 48 -8.54 8.17 21.31
C TRP A 48 -8.22 6.94 20.42
N VAL A 49 -7.34 6.04 20.89
CA VAL A 49 -6.99 4.80 20.18
C VAL A 49 -8.22 3.92 19.98
N GLN A 50 -8.98 3.68 21.05
CA GLN A 50 -10.20 2.88 21.00
C GLN A 50 -11.26 3.52 20.10
N THR A 51 -11.37 4.85 20.14
CA THR A 51 -12.30 5.59 19.26
C THR A 51 -11.93 5.44 17.80
N LEU A 52 -10.65 5.60 17.43
CA LEU A 52 -10.19 5.42 16.06
C LEU A 52 -10.36 3.96 15.60
N SER A 53 -9.91 3.00 16.42
CA SER A 53 -10.04 1.59 16.11
C SER A 53 -11.50 1.14 15.96
N ALA A 54 -12.39 1.60 16.83
CA ALA A 54 -13.84 1.34 16.70
C ALA A 54 -14.47 1.95 15.44
N SER A 55 -13.84 2.98 14.88
CA SER A 55 -14.21 3.58 13.59
C SER A 55 -13.54 2.88 12.40
N GLY A 56 -12.88 1.74 12.61
CA GLY A 56 -12.19 0.97 11.58
C GLY A 56 -10.86 1.57 11.12
N ILE A 57 -10.34 2.60 11.81
CA ILE A 57 -9.03 3.21 11.49
C ILE A 57 -7.91 2.28 11.92
N THR A 58 -6.92 2.12 11.07
CA THR A 58 -5.74 1.26 11.25
C THR A 58 -4.46 2.07 11.38
N ALA A 59 -3.36 1.43 11.74
CA ALA A 59 -2.05 2.08 11.74
C ALA A 59 -1.64 2.58 10.33
N TRP A 60 -2.04 1.86 9.28
CA TRP A 60 -1.76 2.28 7.90
C TRP A 60 -2.55 3.54 7.49
N ASP A 61 -3.76 3.73 8.01
CA ASP A 61 -4.50 4.98 7.80
C ASP A 61 -3.75 6.18 8.39
N LEU A 62 -3.14 6.01 9.56
CA LEU A 62 -2.33 7.06 10.19
C LEU A 62 -1.05 7.35 9.40
N ILE A 63 -0.37 6.30 8.90
CA ILE A 63 0.82 6.44 8.03
C ILE A 63 0.46 7.21 6.76
N LEU A 64 -0.63 6.82 6.09
CA LEU A 64 -1.13 7.49 4.88
C LEU A 64 -1.54 8.94 5.16
N TYR A 65 -2.19 9.18 6.31
CA TYR A 65 -2.59 10.51 6.74
C TYR A 65 -1.40 11.46 6.85
N TYR A 66 -0.33 11.04 7.54
CA TYR A 66 0.87 11.87 7.69
C TYR A 66 1.65 12.03 6.39
N ARG A 67 1.66 11.03 5.51
CA ARG A 67 2.22 11.20 4.16
C ARG A 67 1.45 12.21 3.34
N LYS A 68 0.11 12.23 3.47
CA LYS A 68 -0.70 13.27 2.83
C LYS A 68 -0.40 14.66 3.36
N GLU A 69 -0.25 14.82 4.68
CA GLU A 69 0.17 16.10 5.27
C GLU A 69 1.51 16.58 4.70
N LEU A 70 2.45 15.68 4.43
CA LEU A 70 3.71 16.01 3.75
C LEU A 70 3.48 16.44 2.31
N ALA A 71 2.67 15.69 1.55
CA ALA A 71 2.35 16.03 0.17
C ALA A 71 1.66 17.40 0.08
N ASP A 72 0.75 17.72 1.01
CA ASP A 72 0.09 19.03 1.09
C ASP A 72 1.07 20.19 1.39
N LYS A 73 2.20 19.88 2.03
CA LYS A 73 3.30 20.83 2.26
C LYS A 73 4.27 20.93 1.06
N GLY A 74 4.01 20.21 -0.03
CA GLY A 74 4.80 20.25 -1.26
C GLY A 74 5.96 19.24 -1.33
N TYR A 75 6.04 18.28 -0.42
CA TYR A 75 7.00 17.19 -0.52
C TYR A 75 6.55 16.15 -1.56
N ASP A 76 7.52 15.61 -2.30
CA ASP A 76 7.27 14.54 -3.28
C ASP A 76 7.11 13.19 -2.57
N VAL A 77 5.94 12.94 -2.02
CA VAL A 77 5.60 11.71 -1.26
C VAL A 77 4.31 11.13 -1.78
N ASN A 78 4.32 9.85 -2.07
CA ASN A 78 3.08 9.15 -2.44
C ASN A 78 2.24 8.86 -1.19
N TRP A 79 0.95 9.17 -1.26
CA TRP A 79 -0.04 8.87 -0.23
C TRP A 79 -1.33 8.28 -0.80
N SER A 80 -1.50 8.32 -2.11
CA SER A 80 -2.74 7.91 -2.79
C SER A 80 -2.72 6.44 -3.25
N ASP A 81 -1.57 5.81 -3.16
CA ASP A 81 -1.33 4.42 -3.54
C ASP A 81 -0.78 3.65 -2.35
N ILE A 82 -1.61 2.82 -1.74
CA ILE A 82 -1.24 2.02 -0.55
C ILE A 82 -0.08 1.07 -0.85
N GLU A 83 0.04 0.56 -2.06
CA GLU A 83 1.06 -0.41 -2.42
C GLU A 83 2.45 0.24 -2.46
N LEU A 84 2.53 1.46 -3.02
CA LEU A 84 3.75 2.25 -2.97
C LEU A 84 4.08 2.70 -1.54
N VAL A 85 3.07 3.04 -0.72
CA VAL A 85 3.29 3.40 0.69
C VAL A 85 3.83 2.22 1.48
N VAL A 86 3.32 1.02 1.26
CA VAL A 86 3.84 -0.21 1.89
C VAL A 86 5.26 -0.49 1.41
N SER A 87 5.54 -0.38 0.11
CA SER A 87 6.87 -0.55 -0.47
C SER A 87 7.88 0.41 0.15
N ASP A 88 7.58 1.71 0.15
CA ASP A 88 8.46 2.73 0.73
C ASP A 88 8.72 2.52 2.23
N ALA A 89 7.71 2.09 2.98
CA ALA A 89 7.86 1.84 4.41
C ALA A 89 8.84 0.70 4.71
N ILE A 90 8.95 -0.26 3.77
CA ILE A 90 9.81 -1.44 3.88
C ILE A 90 11.20 -1.18 3.27
N GLU A 91 11.26 -0.59 2.06
CA GLU A 91 12.52 -0.36 1.32
C GLU A 91 13.48 0.57 2.07
N MET A 92 12.96 1.55 2.79
CA MET A 92 13.79 2.45 3.60
C MET A 92 14.45 1.74 4.79
N GLU A 93 14.06 0.52 5.11
CA GLU A 93 14.75 -0.32 6.09
C GLU A 93 16.07 -0.85 5.54
N HIS A 94 16.14 -1.18 4.24
CA HIS A 94 17.35 -1.72 3.61
C HIS A 94 18.36 -0.67 3.17
N SER A 95 17.91 0.56 2.96
CA SER A 95 18.75 1.64 2.42
C SER A 95 19.32 2.53 3.52
N ALA A 96 20.18 1.99 4.37
CA ALA A 96 20.90 2.79 5.37
C ALA A 96 21.76 3.93 4.75
N SER A 97 21.97 3.90 3.43
CA SER A 97 22.76 4.88 2.66
C SER A 97 21.92 5.86 1.83
N SER A 98 20.60 5.70 1.75
CA SER A 98 19.75 6.48 0.85
C SER A 98 18.59 7.22 1.54
N LEU A 99 18.71 7.57 2.82
CA LEU A 99 17.96 8.73 3.31
C LEU A 99 18.34 9.89 2.41
N PRO A 100 17.40 10.59 1.77
CA PRO A 100 17.75 11.79 1.03
C PRO A 100 18.60 12.65 1.95
N SER A 101 19.83 12.88 1.53
CA SER A 101 20.83 13.71 2.24
C SER A 101 20.47 15.20 2.21
N SER A 102 19.20 15.50 1.95
CA SER A 102 18.67 16.85 2.04
C SER A 102 18.38 17.17 3.51
N PRO A 103 19.10 18.13 4.11
CA PRO A 103 18.87 18.54 5.48
C PRO A 103 17.51 19.23 5.72
N SER A 104 16.66 19.30 4.70
CA SER A 104 15.39 20.02 4.71
C SER A 104 14.14 19.12 4.78
N MET A 105 14.30 17.79 4.80
CA MET A 105 13.14 16.91 4.91
C MET A 105 12.69 16.87 6.37
N ASP A 106 11.46 17.32 6.62
CA ASP A 106 10.85 17.33 7.94
C ASP A 106 10.64 15.88 8.43
N LYS A 107 11.68 15.33 9.10
CA LYS A 107 11.69 13.97 9.66
C LYS A 107 10.49 13.70 10.59
N GLN A 108 9.86 14.76 11.12
CA GLN A 108 8.77 14.67 12.06
C GLN A 108 7.50 14.03 11.48
N HIS A 109 7.36 13.99 10.16
CA HIS A 109 6.14 13.49 9.50
C HIS A 109 6.33 12.21 8.71
N PHE A 110 7.58 11.72 8.58
CA PHE A 110 7.85 10.53 7.78
C PHE A 110 7.85 9.26 8.63
N VAL A 111 6.89 8.36 8.38
CA VAL A 111 6.72 7.11 9.13
C VAL A 111 7.18 5.93 8.28
N THR A 112 8.17 5.21 8.78
CA THR A 112 8.68 3.94 8.25
C THR A 112 8.78 2.91 9.36
N ILE A 113 8.99 1.66 9.04
CA ILE A 113 9.28 0.62 10.03
C ILE A 113 10.52 1.02 10.86
N ARG A 114 11.54 1.58 10.23
CA ARG A 114 12.74 2.05 10.89
C ARG A 114 12.46 3.18 11.91
N THR A 115 11.73 4.23 11.51
CA THR A 115 11.41 5.34 12.44
C THR A 115 10.54 4.88 13.61
N LEU A 116 9.66 3.91 13.38
CA LEU A 116 8.88 3.28 14.46
C LEU A 116 9.77 2.47 15.40
N LEU A 117 10.74 1.71 14.87
CA LEU A 117 11.70 0.97 15.70
C LEU A 117 12.58 1.90 16.51
N GLU A 118 13.13 2.95 15.90
CA GLU A 118 13.91 3.97 16.59
C GLU A 118 13.12 4.60 17.75
N TYR A 119 11.82 4.86 17.55
CA TYR A 119 10.93 5.35 18.60
C TYR A 119 10.72 4.33 19.72
N PHE A 120 10.49 3.06 19.41
CA PHE A 120 10.37 2.01 20.41
C PHE A 120 11.67 1.74 21.16
N GLU A 121 12.83 1.82 20.51
CA GLU A 121 14.14 1.73 21.14
C GLU A 121 14.37 2.90 22.11
N PHE A 122 14.00 4.10 21.69
CA PHE A 122 14.02 5.28 22.55
C PHE A 122 13.16 5.05 23.80
N LEU A 123 11.92 4.58 23.68
CA LEU A 123 11.05 4.27 24.81
C LEU A 123 11.63 3.19 25.73
N GLN A 124 12.28 2.18 25.17
CA GLN A 124 12.87 1.09 25.93
C GLN A 124 14.15 1.51 26.68
N SER A 125 14.94 2.41 26.11
CA SER A 125 16.14 2.97 26.75
C SER A 125 15.81 3.99 27.83
N HIS A 126 14.57 4.49 27.87
CA HIS A 126 14.08 5.45 28.85
C HIS A 126 12.84 4.90 29.57
N PRO A 127 12.98 3.85 30.39
CA PRO A 127 11.86 3.13 31.00
C PRO A 127 10.99 3.98 31.93
N TRP A 128 11.51 5.13 32.38
CA TRP A 128 10.77 6.14 33.16
C TRP A 128 9.76 6.94 32.29
N ILE A 129 9.93 6.94 30.95
CA ILE A 129 8.94 7.47 29.99
C ILE A 129 7.96 6.34 29.64
N LYS A 130 7.16 5.88 30.60
CA LYS A 130 6.21 4.77 30.36
C LYS A 130 5.22 5.02 29.24
N TRP A 131 4.88 6.29 28.98
CA TRP A 131 4.00 6.74 27.90
C TRP A 131 4.29 8.23 27.66
N PRO A 132 5.12 8.59 26.67
CA PRO A 132 5.47 10.00 26.42
C PRO A 132 4.23 10.87 26.27
N ASN A 133 3.19 10.37 25.63
CA ASN A 133 1.96 11.10 25.39
C ASN A 133 1.14 11.42 26.62
N HIS A 134 1.05 10.48 27.55
CA HIS A 134 0.32 10.71 28.80
C HIS A 134 1.07 11.70 29.69
N TYR A 135 2.37 11.58 29.69
CA TYR A 135 3.24 12.42 30.52
C TYR A 135 3.41 13.82 29.94
N LEU A 136 3.70 13.94 28.63
CA LEU A 136 3.77 15.24 27.93
C LEU A 136 2.41 15.93 27.92
N ALA A 137 1.30 15.21 27.81
CA ALA A 137 -0.03 15.76 27.94
C ALA A 137 -0.31 16.29 29.34
N GLN A 138 0.09 15.57 30.38
CA GLN A 138 -0.03 16.05 31.77
C GLN A 138 0.90 17.23 32.05
N LEU A 139 2.12 17.20 31.53
CA LEU A 139 3.09 18.28 31.64
C LEU A 139 2.56 19.55 30.93
N ASN A 140 2.10 19.44 29.70
CA ASN A 140 1.52 20.55 28.95
C ASN A 140 0.24 21.09 29.62
N GLU A 141 -0.63 20.23 30.15
CA GLU A 141 -1.82 20.66 30.90
C GLU A 141 -1.44 21.41 32.18
N LYS A 142 -0.38 20.97 32.85
CA LYS A 142 0.16 21.67 34.05
C LYS A 142 0.82 23.01 33.65
N ILE A 143 1.56 23.03 32.56
CA ILE A 143 2.17 24.27 32.01
C ILE A 143 1.10 25.27 31.60
N GLU A 144 0.07 24.84 30.88
CA GLU A 144 -1.06 25.69 30.47
C GLU A 144 -1.86 26.23 31.66
N LYS A 145 -1.98 25.44 32.73
CA LYS A 145 -2.65 25.87 33.98
C LYS A 145 -1.78 26.74 34.86
N SER A 146 -0.46 26.70 34.68
CA SER A 146 0.51 27.46 35.53
C SER A 146 0.86 28.83 34.94
N THR A 147 -0.06 29.50 34.27
CA THR A 147 0.13 30.82 33.65
C THR A 147 0.49 31.94 34.65
N GLY A 148 1.04 31.63 35.79
CA GLY A 148 1.51 32.55 36.80
C GLY A 148 2.45 31.95 37.82
N HIS A 149 3.73 32.00 37.59
CA HIS A 149 4.76 32.37 38.57
C HIS A 149 5.26 31.37 39.60
N ASP A 150 4.93 30.08 39.63
CA ASP A 150 5.56 29.17 40.61
C ASP A 150 6.23 27.95 39.93
N TRP A 151 7.34 28.24 39.25
CA TRP A 151 8.16 27.21 38.59
C TRP A 151 8.74 26.17 39.55
N ALA A 152 9.08 26.59 40.79
CA ALA A 152 9.59 25.66 41.84
C ALA A 152 8.54 24.62 42.22
N LYS A 153 7.28 25.02 42.30
CA LYS A 153 6.16 24.12 42.60
C LYS A 153 5.81 23.20 41.43
N LEU A 154 5.93 23.69 40.20
CA LEU A 154 5.77 22.87 39.00
C LEU A 154 6.88 21.80 38.93
N GLU A 155 8.12 22.21 39.25
CA GLU A 155 9.28 21.31 39.31
C GLU A 155 9.08 20.22 40.38
N GLU A 156 8.59 20.57 41.57
CA GLU A 156 8.28 19.61 42.64
C GLU A 156 7.14 18.67 42.26
N ASP A 157 6.06 19.17 41.64
CA ASP A 157 4.92 18.36 41.20
C ASP A 157 5.29 17.41 40.08
N VAL A 158 6.10 17.86 39.09
CA VAL A 158 6.64 17.03 37.98
C VAL A 158 7.58 15.95 38.53
N SER A 159 8.50 16.32 39.42
CA SER A 159 9.41 15.36 40.11
C SER A 159 8.64 14.30 40.90
N ARG A 160 7.59 14.71 41.60
CA ARG A 160 6.74 13.81 42.40
C ARG A 160 5.96 12.84 41.51
N GLU A 161 5.47 13.29 40.32
CA GLU A 161 4.77 12.42 39.41
C GLU A 161 5.73 11.48 38.65
N ILE A 162 6.97 11.92 38.35
CA ILE A 162 8.04 11.06 37.82
C ILE A 162 8.37 9.95 38.82
N LEU A 163 8.54 10.31 40.09
CA LEU A 163 8.83 9.37 41.20
C LEU A 163 7.67 8.38 41.41
N LYS A 164 6.42 8.82 41.28
CA LYS A 164 5.24 7.93 41.34
C LYS A 164 5.16 6.98 40.17
N ALA A 165 5.53 7.43 38.96
CA ALA A 165 5.55 6.61 37.76
C ALA A 165 6.74 5.62 37.79
N GLY A 166 7.82 6.00 38.45
CA GLY A 166 9.06 5.22 38.61
C GLY A 166 9.17 4.40 39.88
N SER A 167 8.09 4.32 40.71
CA SER A 167 8.15 3.55 41.97
C SER A 167 8.31 2.05 41.70
N PHE A 168 9.56 1.64 41.48
CA PHE A 168 10.01 0.34 41.94
C PHE A 168 10.02 0.40 43.44
N LYS A 169 9.21 -0.42 44.09
CA LYS A 169 9.39 -0.74 45.48
C LYS A 169 10.64 -1.57 45.61
N ASP A 170 11.76 -0.95 45.88
CA ASP A 170 12.80 -1.60 46.65
C ASP A 170 12.65 -1.12 48.09
N ASP A 171 12.54 -2.08 49.00
CA ASP A 171 12.41 -1.90 50.45
C ASP A 171 13.74 -1.45 51.06
N ASP A 172 14.25 -0.30 50.65
CA ASP A 172 15.41 0.27 51.36
C ASP A 172 15.38 1.80 51.31
N ASP A 173 15.67 2.43 52.47
CA ASP A 173 15.73 3.86 52.73
C ASP A 173 16.84 4.60 51.92
N SER A 174 17.03 4.30 50.65
CA SER A 174 17.99 4.99 49.80
C SER A 174 17.36 6.20 49.12
N GLU A 175 18.08 7.32 49.14
CA GLU A 175 17.74 8.54 48.40
C GLU A 175 17.35 8.23 46.95
N PRO A 176 16.40 8.98 46.35
CA PRO A 176 15.99 8.73 44.99
C PRO A 176 17.20 8.79 44.08
N LEU A 177 17.38 7.76 43.27
CA LEU A 177 18.55 7.58 42.36
C LEU A 177 18.75 8.72 41.33
N PHE A 178 17.76 9.58 41.17
CA PHE A 178 17.80 10.70 40.23
C PHE A 178 16.99 11.89 40.77
N THR A 179 17.60 13.08 40.73
CA THR A 179 16.89 14.34 40.97
C THR A 179 16.42 14.92 39.64
N PHE A 180 15.52 15.92 39.66
CA PHE A 180 15.11 16.64 38.45
C PHE A 180 16.31 17.26 37.72
N SER A 181 17.32 17.73 38.46
CA SER A 181 18.57 18.24 37.88
C SER A 181 19.47 17.16 37.28
N ASP A 182 19.33 15.89 37.65
CA ASP A 182 20.03 14.78 37.01
C ASP A 182 19.40 14.36 35.72
N ILE A 183 18.08 14.52 35.65
CA ILE A 183 17.29 14.28 34.39
C ILE A 183 17.36 15.48 33.46
N PHE A 184 17.45 16.70 34.05
CA PHE A 184 17.50 17.97 33.34
C PHE A 184 18.74 18.75 33.77
N PRO A 185 19.91 18.53 33.16
CA PRO A 185 21.19 19.08 33.64
C PRO A 185 21.35 20.62 33.51
N CYS A 186 20.29 21.33 33.12
CA CYS A 186 20.34 22.77 32.94
C CYS A 186 19.30 23.50 33.81
N THR A 187 19.74 24.22 34.78
CA THR A 187 18.97 24.99 35.78
C THR A 187 18.17 26.19 35.16
N TYR A 188 18.20 26.40 33.89
CA TYR A 188 17.44 27.43 33.14
C TYR A 188 17.18 26.98 31.71
N VAL A 189 16.57 25.83 31.53
CA VAL A 189 16.11 25.47 30.21
C VAL A 189 14.66 25.91 30.12
N ASP A 190 14.41 26.80 29.19
CA ASP A 190 13.09 27.03 28.63
C ASP A 190 12.49 25.66 28.27
N ILE A 191 11.38 25.32 28.92
CA ILE A 191 10.71 24.01 28.71
C ILE A 191 10.33 23.83 27.24
N GLU A 192 10.09 24.94 26.50
CA GLU A 192 9.88 24.92 25.05
C GLU A 192 11.14 24.50 24.30
N SER A 193 12.31 25.05 24.65
CA SER A 193 13.60 24.64 24.07
C SER A 193 13.97 23.19 24.39
N TYR A 194 13.62 22.70 25.58
CA TYR A 194 13.83 21.31 25.95
C TYR A 194 12.86 20.37 25.23
N ARG A 195 11.59 20.75 25.14
CA ARG A 195 10.60 20.04 24.31
C ARG A 195 11.07 19.97 22.87
N ASP A 196 11.56 21.09 22.32
CA ASP A 196 12.04 21.16 20.95
C ASP A 196 13.32 20.31 20.78
N ALA A 197 14.24 20.29 21.74
CA ALA A 197 15.42 19.42 21.72
C ALA A 197 15.04 17.92 21.86
N LEU A 198 14.04 17.58 22.65
CA LEU A 198 13.49 16.23 22.74
C LEU A 198 12.79 15.83 21.44
N MET A 199 12.09 16.75 20.82
CA MET A 199 11.44 16.57 19.53
C MET A 199 12.46 16.47 18.38
N GLU A 200 13.64 17.11 18.48
CA GLU A 200 14.74 16.95 17.54
C GLU A 200 15.44 15.59 17.68
N GLN A 201 15.44 14.97 18.86
CA GLN A 201 16.04 13.67 19.13
C GLN A 201 15.08 12.49 18.91
N THR A 202 13.76 12.73 18.93
CA THR A 202 12.76 11.70 18.67
C THR A 202 12.54 11.54 17.16
N PRO A 203 12.21 10.32 16.68
CA PRO A 203 11.91 10.07 15.27
C PRO A 203 10.53 10.60 14.85
N GLY A 204 10.26 11.88 15.14
CA GLY A 204 9.14 12.64 14.62
C GLY A 204 7.75 12.34 15.22
N PHE A 205 6.93 13.38 15.29
CA PHE A 205 5.57 13.34 15.84
C PHE A 205 4.67 12.28 15.18
N ALA A 206 4.80 12.07 13.89
CA ALA A 206 4.01 11.10 13.16
C ALA A 206 4.32 9.65 13.60
N ALA A 207 5.62 9.31 13.80
CA ALA A 207 6.03 8.00 14.29
C ALA A 207 5.54 7.79 15.74
N GLU A 208 5.57 8.83 16.57
CA GLU A 208 5.02 8.81 17.92
C GLU A 208 3.53 8.46 17.93
N VAL A 209 2.73 9.10 17.08
CA VAL A 209 1.28 8.83 17.02
C VAL A 209 1.00 7.42 16.57
N VAL A 210 1.66 6.94 15.53
CA VAL A 210 1.49 5.56 15.03
C VAL A 210 1.94 4.54 16.07
N ALA A 211 3.10 4.75 16.70
CA ALA A 211 3.60 3.87 17.76
C ALA A 211 2.66 3.82 18.96
N SER A 212 2.15 4.97 19.40
CA SER A 212 1.17 5.06 20.49
C SER A 212 -0.14 4.36 20.14
N PHE A 213 -0.58 4.45 18.90
CA PHE A 213 -1.74 3.72 18.42
C PHE A 213 -1.52 2.21 18.49
N LEU A 214 -0.38 1.72 18.01
CA LEU A 214 -0.01 0.31 18.07
C LEU A 214 0.08 -0.18 19.52
N CYS A 215 0.72 0.58 20.42
CA CYS A 215 0.79 0.25 21.84
C CYS A 215 -0.59 0.17 22.50
N GLY A 216 -1.50 1.07 22.13
CA GLY A 216 -2.86 1.06 22.68
C GLY A 216 -3.73 -0.09 22.21
N LEU A 217 -3.41 -0.68 21.03
CA LEU A 217 -4.08 -1.85 20.48
C LEU A 217 -3.45 -3.18 20.93
N TYR A 218 -2.12 -3.25 20.93
CA TYR A 218 -1.35 -4.47 21.19
C TYR A 218 -0.75 -4.46 22.60
N THR A 219 -1.60 -4.35 23.60
CA THR A 219 -1.23 -4.19 25.04
C THR A 219 -0.48 -5.39 25.61
N VAL A 220 -0.51 -6.56 24.97
CA VAL A 220 0.21 -7.77 25.38
C VAL A 220 1.67 -7.81 24.91
N VAL A 221 2.09 -6.86 24.08
CA VAL A 221 3.47 -6.77 23.60
C VAL A 221 4.31 -6.09 24.68
N GLU A 222 5.00 -6.87 25.49
CA GLU A 222 5.88 -6.37 26.56
C GLU A 222 7.11 -5.65 26.00
N LYS A 223 7.64 -6.15 24.87
CA LYS A 223 8.80 -5.58 24.20
C LYS A 223 8.60 -5.51 22.71
N TRP A 224 8.71 -4.31 22.16
CA TRP A 224 8.69 -4.09 20.73
C TRP A 224 10.04 -4.44 20.11
N THR A 225 9.99 -5.40 19.20
CA THR A 225 11.11 -5.82 18.36
C THR A 225 10.71 -5.65 16.90
N GLN A 226 11.65 -5.72 15.99
CA GLN A 226 11.36 -5.70 14.55
C GLN A 226 10.28 -6.72 14.17
N ASN A 227 10.37 -7.94 14.69
CA ASN A 227 9.39 -8.98 14.39
C ASN A 227 7.99 -8.69 14.97
N SER A 228 7.89 -8.22 16.21
CA SER A 228 6.59 -7.89 16.80
C SER A 228 5.95 -6.69 16.12
N LEU A 229 6.75 -5.68 15.74
CA LEU A 229 6.27 -4.52 14.99
C LEU A 229 5.77 -4.92 13.60
N ARG A 230 6.56 -5.70 12.85
CA ARG A 230 6.16 -6.21 11.54
C ARG A 230 4.89 -7.06 11.61
N SER A 231 4.76 -7.88 12.65
CA SER A 231 3.55 -8.68 12.88
C SER A 231 2.32 -7.82 13.17
N ALA A 232 2.47 -6.77 13.97
CA ALA A 232 1.39 -5.81 14.24
C ALA A 232 0.99 -5.05 12.97
N LEU A 233 1.95 -4.54 12.20
CA LEU A 233 1.68 -3.84 10.94
C LEU A 233 1.04 -4.75 9.89
N GLU A 234 1.41 -6.03 9.81
CA GLU A 234 0.76 -7.01 8.94
C GLU A 234 -0.71 -7.21 9.34
N GLN A 235 -1.01 -7.33 10.65
CA GLN A 235 -2.39 -7.42 11.14
C GLN A 235 -3.19 -6.15 10.83
N GLU A 236 -2.58 -4.97 10.99
CA GLU A 236 -3.21 -3.71 10.63
C GLU A 236 -3.46 -3.59 9.11
N LEU A 237 -2.58 -4.17 8.28
CA LEU A 237 -2.78 -4.22 6.82
C LEU A 237 -3.99 -5.10 6.47
N HIS A 238 -4.12 -6.27 7.10
CA HIS A 238 -5.30 -7.13 6.91
C HIS A 238 -6.60 -6.44 7.33
N LYS A 239 -6.57 -5.64 8.40
CA LYS A 239 -7.76 -4.84 8.80
C LYS A 239 -8.09 -3.79 7.74
N LEU A 240 -7.09 -3.09 7.20
CA LEU A 240 -7.30 -2.10 6.14
C LEU A 240 -7.89 -2.74 4.88
N GLU A 241 -7.40 -3.91 4.49
CA GLU A 241 -7.92 -4.71 3.37
C GLU A 241 -9.38 -5.09 3.57
N ALA A 242 -9.73 -5.55 4.77
CA ALA A 242 -11.11 -5.89 5.11
C ALA A 242 -12.04 -4.67 5.05
N GLU A 243 -11.58 -3.50 5.52
CA GLU A 243 -12.33 -2.25 5.42
C GLU A 243 -12.50 -1.81 3.95
N PHE A 244 -11.44 -1.92 3.13
CA PHE A 244 -11.51 -1.59 1.72
C PHE A 244 -12.42 -2.56 0.95
N SER A 245 -12.36 -3.85 1.26
CA SER A 245 -13.28 -4.86 0.69
C SER A 245 -14.73 -4.53 1.01
N ARG A 246 -15.04 -4.14 2.26
CA ARG A 246 -16.39 -3.75 2.68
C ARG A 246 -16.84 -2.48 1.95
N TYR A 247 -15.97 -1.49 1.82
CA TYR A 247 -16.25 -0.27 1.08
C TYR A 247 -16.59 -0.57 -0.38
N LEU A 248 -15.76 -1.35 -1.08
CA LEU A 248 -16.02 -1.71 -2.48
C LEU A 248 -17.29 -2.55 -2.64
N GLY A 249 -17.55 -3.49 -1.71
CA GLY A 249 -18.79 -4.26 -1.71
C GLY A 249 -20.02 -3.35 -1.64
N HIS A 250 -19.98 -2.35 -0.76
CA HIS A 250 -21.04 -1.36 -0.63
C HIS A 250 -21.20 -0.50 -1.91
N GLU A 251 -20.11 -0.07 -2.53
CA GLU A 251 -20.15 0.67 -3.80
C GLU A 251 -20.80 -0.15 -4.92
N VAL A 252 -20.48 -1.46 -4.98
CA VAL A 252 -21.13 -2.37 -5.96
C VAL A 252 -22.63 -2.53 -5.68
N GLU A 253 -23.02 -2.65 -4.41
CA GLU A 253 -24.44 -2.77 -4.01
C GLU A 253 -25.24 -1.49 -4.31
N LEU A 254 -24.64 -0.33 -4.12
CA LEU A 254 -25.28 0.97 -4.40
C LEU A 254 -25.41 1.27 -5.90
N ASN A 255 -24.53 0.71 -6.73
CA ASN A 255 -24.55 0.96 -8.18
C ASN A 255 -25.37 -0.10 -8.91
N ASN A 256 -26.69 0.15 -9.03
CA ASN A 256 -27.62 -0.74 -9.72
C ASN A 256 -27.25 -1.00 -11.20
N ASP A 257 -26.53 -0.09 -11.83
CA ASP A 257 -26.16 -0.16 -13.25
C ASP A 257 -24.83 -0.88 -13.48
N TYR A 258 -24.03 -1.14 -12.42
CA TYR A 258 -22.71 -1.73 -12.54
C TYR A 258 -22.72 -3.07 -13.29
N GLY A 259 -23.66 -3.96 -12.99
CA GLY A 259 -23.78 -5.24 -13.66
C GLY A 259 -23.95 -5.10 -15.18
N GLN A 260 -24.86 -4.23 -15.61
CA GLN A 260 -25.13 -4.00 -17.03
C GLN A 260 -23.98 -3.24 -17.71
N ALA A 261 -23.41 -2.24 -17.05
CA ALA A 261 -22.28 -1.46 -17.57
C ALA A 261 -21.03 -2.34 -17.76
N SER A 262 -20.75 -3.19 -16.76
CA SER A 262 -19.61 -4.11 -16.81
C SER A 262 -19.77 -5.19 -17.88
N GLU A 263 -20.97 -5.73 -18.07
CA GLU A 263 -21.26 -6.70 -19.14
C GLU A 263 -21.05 -6.09 -20.53
N ARG A 264 -21.57 -4.89 -20.78
CA ARG A 264 -21.40 -4.18 -22.05
C ARG A 264 -19.93 -3.86 -22.33
N LEU A 265 -19.20 -3.36 -21.34
CA LEU A 265 -17.79 -3.03 -21.50
C LEU A 265 -16.95 -4.29 -21.73
N MET A 266 -17.25 -5.38 -21.00
CA MET A 266 -16.59 -6.67 -21.19
C MET A 266 -16.83 -7.20 -22.61
N GLU A 267 -18.07 -7.08 -23.14
CA GLU A 267 -18.41 -7.48 -24.50
C GLU A 267 -17.61 -6.66 -25.54
N GLN A 268 -17.52 -5.34 -25.36
CA GLN A 268 -16.70 -4.48 -26.24
C GLN A 268 -15.24 -4.88 -26.25
N LEU A 269 -14.65 -5.18 -25.08
CA LEU A 269 -13.26 -5.56 -24.92
C LEU A 269 -12.95 -6.95 -25.49
N LEU A 270 -13.84 -7.92 -25.29
CA LEU A 270 -13.65 -9.29 -25.76
C LEU A 270 -13.97 -9.45 -27.24
N SER A 271 -15.00 -8.77 -27.75
CA SER A 271 -15.48 -8.88 -29.14
C SER A 271 -14.96 -7.77 -30.05
N GLY A 272 -14.34 -6.72 -29.48
CA GLY A 272 -13.91 -5.53 -30.22
C GLY A 272 -13.05 -5.88 -31.44
N LYS A 273 -13.34 -5.19 -32.54
CA LYS A 273 -12.74 -5.34 -33.87
C LYS A 273 -11.22 -5.05 -33.87
N VAL A 274 -10.46 -5.91 -33.27
CA VAL A 274 -9.07 -6.06 -33.64
C VAL A 274 -9.06 -7.21 -34.64
N SER A 275 -8.95 -6.87 -35.90
CA SER A 275 -8.80 -7.88 -36.96
C SER A 275 -7.41 -8.49 -36.80
N TRP A 276 -7.33 -9.54 -36.01
CA TRP A 276 -6.16 -10.38 -36.04
C TRP A 276 -6.07 -11.06 -37.43
N ASN A 277 -4.91 -10.97 -38.03
CA ASN A 277 -4.69 -11.50 -39.40
C ASN A 277 -4.86 -13.02 -39.55
N GLY A 278 -5.20 -13.75 -38.52
CA GLY A 278 -5.18 -15.21 -38.48
C GLY A 278 -6.51 -15.94 -38.25
N GLY A 279 -7.62 -15.28 -37.98
CA GLY A 279 -8.88 -16.00 -37.76
C GLY A 279 -9.72 -15.56 -36.56
N HIS A 280 -10.62 -16.43 -36.13
CA HIS A 280 -11.47 -16.19 -34.96
C HIS A 280 -10.80 -16.64 -33.68
N VAL A 281 -10.85 -15.77 -32.66
CA VAL A 281 -10.46 -16.13 -31.29
C VAL A 281 -11.56 -16.98 -30.66
N THR A 282 -11.21 -18.17 -30.18
CA THR A 282 -12.15 -19.16 -29.64
C THR A 282 -12.03 -19.39 -28.15
N ALA A 283 -10.96 -18.82 -27.53
CA ALA A 283 -10.72 -18.95 -26.10
C ALA A 283 -10.32 -17.58 -25.51
N ALA A 284 -10.71 -17.32 -24.27
CA ALA A 284 -10.36 -16.07 -23.59
C ALA A 284 -10.07 -16.28 -22.13
N THR A 285 -9.00 -15.63 -21.66
CA THR A 285 -8.72 -15.47 -20.23
C THR A 285 -8.73 -13.99 -19.87
N VAL A 286 -9.42 -13.66 -18.79
CA VAL A 286 -9.40 -12.32 -18.19
C VAL A 286 -8.56 -12.39 -16.92
N LEU A 287 -7.47 -11.61 -16.89
CA LEU A 287 -6.68 -11.37 -15.69
C LEU A 287 -7.08 -10.01 -15.12
N SER A 288 -7.78 -10.02 -14.00
CA SER A 288 -8.24 -8.82 -13.34
C SER A 288 -7.34 -8.46 -12.16
N PHE A 289 -6.80 -7.27 -12.20
CA PHE A 289 -6.10 -6.65 -11.06
C PHE A 289 -7.09 -5.94 -10.11
N ASN A 290 -8.39 -5.97 -10.44
CA ASN A 290 -9.46 -5.47 -9.59
C ASN A 290 -9.91 -6.55 -8.61
N TYR A 291 -10.57 -6.13 -7.55
CA TYR A 291 -11.16 -7.03 -6.55
C TYR A 291 -12.63 -7.36 -6.84
N THR A 292 -13.24 -6.65 -7.79
CA THR A 292 -14.63 -6.83 -8.20
C THR A 292 -14.78 -8.01 -9.15
N SER A 293 -16.00 -8.52 -9.26
CA SER A 293 -16.37 -9.55 -10.24
C SER A 293 -17.42 -8.96 -11.17
N PRO A 294 -17.03 -8.50 -12.36
CA PRO A 294 -17.95 -7.94 -13.34
C PRO A 294 -18.91 -9.00 -13.90
N SER A 295 -20.02 -8.57 -14.46
CA SER A 295 -20.90 -9.45 -15.21
C SER A 295 -20.24 -9.92 -16.49
N ILE A 296 -20.24 -11.22 -16.72
CA ILE A 296 -19.66 -11.83 -17.93
C ILE A 296 -20.74 -11.90 -19.01
N PRO A 297 -20.45 -11.49 -20.26
CA PRO A 297 -21.36 -11.61 -21.36
C PRO A 297 -21.85 -13.05 -21.56
N SER A 298 -23.12 -13.21 -21.90
CA SER A 298 -23.76 -14.55 -22.02
C SER A 298 -23.04 -15.48 -22.99
N ILE A 299 -22.48 -14.94 -24.08
CA ILE A 299 -21.71 -15.70 -25.06
C ILE A 299 -20.45 -16.35 -24.47
N TRP A 300 -19.81 -15.70 -23.49
CA TRP A 300 -18.60 -16.21 -22.84
C TRP A 300 -18.90 -17.02 -21.59
N ARG A 301 -20.06 -16.79 -20.95
CA ARG A 301 -20.43 -17.45 -19.68
C ARG A 301 -20.54 -18.99 -19.79
N SER A 302 -20.97 -19.47 -20.96
CA SER A 302 -21.14 -20.90 -21.24
C SER A 302 -19.95 -21.53 -21.96
N GLU A 303 -18.96 -20.73 -22.32
CA GLU A 303 -17.79 -21.25 -23.02
C GLU A 303 -16.80 -21.89 -22.03
N PRO A 304 -16.48 -23.18 -22.16
CA PRO A 304 -15.54 -23.86 -21.26
C PRO A 304 -14.11 -23.35 -21.38
N THR A 305 -13.80 -22.63 -22.46
CA THR A 305 -12.50 -22.00 -22.75
C THR A 305 -12.41 -20.57 -22.21
N PHE A 306 -13.43 -20.07 -21.50
CA PHE A 306 -13.42 -18.77 -20.84
C PHE A 306 -13.00 -18.89 -19.39
N LYS A 307 -12.04 -18.07 -18.96
CA LYS A 307 -11.56 -17.98 -17.57
C LYS A 307 -11.54 -16.54 -17.10
N PHE A 308 -11.98 -16.32 -15.86
CA PHE A 308 -11.88 -15.02 -15.19
C PHE A 308 -11.15 -15.17 -13.86
N ILE A 309 -10.07 -14.40 -13.67
CA ILE A 309 -9.14 -14.54 -12.55
C ILE A 309 -8.89 -13.18 -11.93
N ASN A 310 -9.21 -13.01 -10.65
CA ASN A 310 -8.76 -11.87 -9.85
C ASN A 310 -7.38 -12.22 -9.25
N ILE A 311 -6.33 -11.52 -9.69
CA ILE A 311 -4.94 -11.85 -9.32
C ILE A 311 -4.66 -11.54 -7.84
N HIS A 312 -5.23 -10.45 -7.34
CA HIS A 312 -4.98 -9.94 -5.98
C HIS A 312 -6.12 -10.27 -4.99
N GLY A 313 -6.90 -11.30 -5.31
CA GLY A 313 -8.07 -11.67 -4.53
C GLY A 313 -9.36 -11.00 -5.02
N LYS A 314 -10.47 -11.25 -4.35
CA LYS A 314 -11.80 -10.79 -4.77
C LYS A 314 -12.67 -10.39 -3.59
N LEU A 315 -13.70 -9.59 -3.84
CA LEU A 315 -14.73 -9.29 -2.86
C LEU A 315 -15.38 -10.59 -2.34
N ASN A 316 -15.73 -10.61 -1.06
CA ASN A 316 -16.20 -11.80 -0.32
C ASN A 316 -15.11 -12.89 -0.13
N GLY A 317 -13.88 -12.56 -0.37
CA GLY A 317 -12.67 -13.33 -0.07
C GLY A 317 -11.59 -12.39 0.47
N ASP A 318 -10.37 -12.88 0.53
CA ASP A 318 -9.24 -12.04 0.91
C ASP A 318 -8.83 -11.17 -0.27
N ILE A 319 -8.70 -9.87 -0.06
CA ILE A 319 -8.00 -8.97 -0.96
C ILE A 319 -6.58 -8.76 -0.45
N ILE A 320 -5.64 -8.48 -1.33
CA ILE A 320 -4.23 -8.42 -0.98
C ILE A 320 -3.64 -7.10 -1.47
N PHE A 321 -3.30 -6.22 -0.51
CA PHE A 321 -2.37 -5.12 -0.73
C PHE A 321 -0.94 -5.60 -0.50
N GLY A 322 0.04 -5.00 -1.13
CA GLY A 322 1.43 -5.31 -0.87
C GLY A 322 2.39 -4.70 -1.87
N ALA A 323 3.67 -4.67 -1.47
CA ALA A 323 4.76 -4.25 -2.33
C ALA A 323 5.03 -5.27 -3.44
N ASP A 324 5.68 -4.82 -4.52
CA ASP A 324 6.28 -5.74 -5.48
C ASP A 324 7.39 -6.56 -4.80
N GLY A 325 7.38 -7.88 -5.01
CA GLY A 325 8.26 -8.80 -4.29
C GLY A 325 9.74 -8.75 -4.69
N THR A 326 10.11 -8.02 -5.74
CA THR A 326 11.46 -8.07 -6.33
C THR A 326 12.57 -7.61 -5.38
N ASN A 327 12.28 -6.69 -4.45
CA ASN A 327 13.27 -6.13 -3.52
C ASN A 327 13.14 -6.64 -2.07
N CYS A 328 12.10 -7.43 -1.77
CA CYS A 328 11.77 -7.82 -0.39
C CYS A 328 12.15 -9.27 -0.07
N MET A 329 12.54 -10.09 -1.05
CA MET A 329 12.69 -11.54 -0.86
C MET A 329 13.94 -11.92 -0.05
N ASP A 330 14.96 -11.07 0.01
CA ASP A 330 16.16 -11.31 0.79
C ASP A 330 15.95 -11.12 2.30
N ASP A 331 14.88 -10.41 2.70
CA ASP A 331 14.46 -10.26 4.09
C ASP A 331 13.12 -10.96 4.33
N PRO A 332 13.12 -12.11 5.06
CA PRO A 332 11.87 -12.83 5.38
C PRO A 332 10.83 -11.98 6.14
N GLY A 333 11.30 -10.95 6.84
CA GLY A 333 10.43 -10.01 7.55
C GLY A 333 9.74 -9.03 6.61
N ALA A 334 10.42 -8.55 5.58
CA ALA A 334 9.88 -7.69 4.55
C ALA A 334 9.01 -8.47 3.54
N ALA A 335 9.41 -9.70 3.22
CA ALA A 335 8.68 -10.57 2.28
C ALA A 335 7.19 -10.73 2.62
N ARG A 336 6.83 -10.72 3.93
CA ARG A 336 5.42 -10.82 4.39
C ARG A 336 4.51 -9.67 3.93
N PHE A 337 5.08 -8.56 3.47
CA PHE A 337 4.36 -7.43 2.90
C PHE A 337 4.34 -7.45 1.38
N SER A 338 5.03 -8.41 0.72
CA SER A 338 4.98 -8.53 -0.73
C SER A 338 3.72 -9.25 -1.19
N LYS A 339 3.15 -8.80 -2.31
CA LYS A 339 1.98 -9.43 -2.94
C LYS A 339 2.24 -10.92 -3.22
N THR A 340 3.38 -11.23 -3.83
CA THR A 340 3.75 -12.60 -4.22
C THR A 340 3.80 -13.53 -3.02
N PHE A 341 4.49 -13.16 -1.94
CA PHE A 341 4.55 -13.97 -0.73
C PHE A 341 3.16 -14.16 -0.09
N ARG A 342 2.36 -13.10 -0.05
CA ARG A 342 1.02 -13.15 0.55
C ARG A 342 0.05 -14.01 -0.27
N ILE A 343 0.12 -13.95 -1.60
CA ILE A 343 -0.63 -14.84 -2.49
C ILE A 343 -0.22 -16.31 -2.25
N ILE A 344 1.08 -16.61 -2.17
CA ILE A 344 1.57 -17.97 -1.90
C ILE A 344 1.09 -18.46 -0.53
N ARG A 345 1.13 -17.60 0.48
CA ARG A 345 0.72 -17.92 1.85
C ARG A 345 -0.79 -18.12 2.00
N SER A 346 -1.60 -17.39 1.24
CA SER A 346 -3.07 -17.53 1.23
C SER A 346 -3.54 -18.82 0.55
N GLY A 347 -2.66 -19.47 -0.23
CA GLY A 347 -2.89 -20.81 -0.76
C GLY A 347 -3.11 -21.81 0.36
N ARG A 348 -4.17 -22.63 0.27
CA ARG A 348 -4.59 -23.56 1.34
C ARG A 348 -3.48 -24.54 1.68
N PRO A 349 -3.11 -24.73 2.96
CA PRO A 349 -2.21 -25.78 3.37
C PRO A 349 -2.80 -27.15 2.98
N GLY A 350 -2.11 -27.93 2.16
CA GLY A 350 -2.41 -29.34 1.88
C GLY A 350 -3.22 -29.65 0.63
N GLY A 351 -3.51 -28.72 -0.23
CA GLY A 351 -4.22 -29.03 -1.47
C GLY A 351 -3.53 -28.49 -2.71
N GLY A 352 -3.03 -29.31 -3.58
CA GLY A 352 -2.30 -29.03 -4.80
C GLY A 352 -3.02 -28.24 -5.90
N GLU A 353 -3.95 -27.35 -5.54
CA GLU A 353 -4.59 -26.43 -6.48
C GLU A 353 -3.71 -25.19 -6.69
N PRO A 354 -3.55 -24.72 -7.92
CA PRO A 354 -2.85 -23.46 -8.20
C PRO A 354 -3.45 -22.32 -7.42
N ILE A 355 -2.59 -21.40 -6.94
CA ILE A 355 -2.96 -20.21 -6.16
C ILE A 355 -4.00 -19.35 -6.90
N ALA A 356 -3.88 -19.25 -8.22
CA ALA A 356 -4.90 -18.74 -9.10
C ALA A 356 -5.78 -19.91 -9.59
N PHE A 357 -6.83 -20.22 -8.82
CA PHE A 357 -7.80 -21.23 -9.24
C PHE A 357 -8.33 -20.92 -10.64
N GLY A 358 -8.14 -21.83 -11.59
CA GLY A 358 -8.53 -21.62 -12.97
C GLY A 358 -7.52 -20.85 -13.83
N ALA A 359 -6.29 -20.59 -13.32
CA ALA A 359 -5.24 -20.03 -14.18
C ALA A 359 -5.08 -20.87 -15.45
N PRO A 360 -4.84 -20.22 -16.61
CA PRO A 360 -4.57 -20.93 -17.85
C PRO A 360 -3.36 -21.85 -17.66
N SER A 361 -3.41 -23.01 -18.29
CA SER A 361 -2.22 -23.86 -18.36
C SER A 361 -1.12 -23.14 -19.15
N LYS A 362 0.12 -23.57 -18.95
CA LYS A 362 1.26 -23.03 -19.73
C LYS A 362 1.03 -23.11 -21.24
N ASP A 363 0.33 -24.14 -21.71
CA ASP A 363 0.05 -24.35 -23.13
C ASP A 363 -1.03 -23.40 -23.60
N GLU A 364 -2.09 -23.14 -22.83
CA GLU A 364 -3.10 -22.12 -23.15
C GLU A 364 -2.48 -20.72 -23.27
N PHE A 365 -1.56 -20.36 -22.37
CA PHE A 365 -0.83 -19.10 -22.48
C PHE A 365 0.03 -19.01 -23.73
N ARG A 366 0.69 -20.11 -24.13
CA ARG A 366 1.51 -20.15 -25.37
C ARG A 366 0.69 -20.01 -26.65
N GLU A 367 -0.59 -20.38 -26.61
CA GLU A 367 -1.51 -20.23 -27.75
C GLU A 367 -2.13 -18.81 -27.81
N THR A 368 -1.74 -17.92 -26.90
CA THR A 368 -2.19 -16.54 -26.91
C THR A 368 -1.64 -15.81 -28.13
N VAL A 369 -2.54 -15.27 -28.92
CA VAL A 369 -2.21 -14.49 -30.11
C VAL A 369 -2.53 -13.01 -29.95
N LEU A 370 -3.29 -12.67 -28.92
CA LEU A 370 -3.78 -11.31 -28.68
C LEU A 370 -3.79 -11.00 -27.19
N ILE A 371 -3.07 -9.96 -26.78
CA ILE A 371 -3.10 -9.43 -25.42
C ILE A 371 -3.77 -8.06 -25.48
N LYS A 372 -4.86 -7.95 -24.76
CA LYS A 372 -5.65 -6.73 -24.62
C LYS A 372 -5.50 -6.17 -23.21
N VAL A 373 -5.32 -4.86 -23.08
CA VAL A 373 -5.18 -4.19 -21.79
C VAL A 373 -6.15 -3.03 -21.70
N PHE A 374 -6.92 -2.94 -20.62
CA PHE A 374 -7.81 -1.83 -20.37
C PHE A 374 -7.83 -1.42 -18.89
N GLY A 375 -7.72 -0.11 -18.64
CA GLY A 375 -7.91 0.48 -17.33
C GLY A 375 -6.79 0.19 -16.33
N HIS A 376 -5.67 -0.39 -16.77
CA HIS A 376 -4.50 -0.66 -15.95
C HIS A 376 -3.50 0.49 -16.02
N SER A 377 -2.93 0.89 -14.87
CA SER A 377 -1.97 1.99 -14.79
C SER A 377 -0.60 1.68 -15.40
N LEU A 378 -0.28 0.38 -15.59
CA LEU A 378 1.03 -0.12 -16.01
C LEU A 378 2.17 0.30 -15.06
N ALA A 379 1.84 0.49 -13.76
CA ALA A 379 2.78 0.89 -12.73
C ALA A 379 3.78 -0.24 -12.41
N LYS A 380 4.93 0.15 -11.83
CA LYS A 380 6.01 -0.78 -11.48
C LYS A 380 5.56 -1.89 -10.52
N ALA A 381 4.59 -1.64 -9.65
CA ALA A 381 4.10 -2.61 -8.67
C ALA A 381 3.58 -3.92 -9.29
N ASP A 382 3.11 -3.88 -10.54
CA ASP A 382 2.58 -5.04 -11.25
C ASP A 382 3.47 -5.49 -12.42
N TYR A 383 4.68 -4.91 -12.54
CA TYR A 383 5.58 -5.18 -13.66
C TYR A 383 5.92 -6.67 -13.81
N ALA A 384 6.16 -7.37 -12.70
CA ALA A 384 6.52 -8.78 -12.71
C ALA A 384 5.47 -9.69 -13.40
N TYR A 385 4.18 -9.32 -13.31
CA TYR A 385 3.12 -10.03 -14.04
C TYR A 385 3.21 -9.82 -15.54
N PHE A 386 3.43 -8.58 -15.99
CA PHE A 386 3.62 -8.29 -17.41
C PHE A 386 4.86 -8.96 -17.96
N GLN A 387 5.97 -8.94 -17.22
CA GLN A 387 7.19 -9.65 -17.61
C GLN A 387 6.92 -11.14 -17.79
N ALA A 388 6.28 -11.79 -16.84
CA ALA A 388 5.95 -13.21 -16.93
C ALA A 388 5.04 -13.52 -18.14
N ILE A 389 4.03 -12.69 -18.39
CA ILE A 389 3.14 -12.83 -19.55
C ILE A 389 3.94 -12.72 -20.85
N PHE A 390 4.80 -11.69 -20.99
CA PHE A 390 5.59 -11.44 -22.20
C PHE A 390 6.62 -12.54 -22.45
N ASP A 391 7.23 -13.09 -21.39
CA ASP A 391 8.15 -14.23 -21.52
C ASP A 391 7.44 -15.50 -21.97
N ILE A 392 6.26 -15.80 -21.44
CA ILE A 392 5.51 -17.02 -21.82
C ILE A 392 5.11 -16.99 -23.29
N VAL A 393 4.72 -15.82 -23.80
CA VAL A 393 4.27 -15.67 -25.20
C VAL A 393 5.42 -15.39 -26.18
N ASP A 394 6.66 -15.28 -25.69
CA ASP A 394 7.84 -14.86 -26.46
C ASP A 394 7.54 -13.58 -27.26
N LEU A 395 7.27 -12.50 -26.54
CA LEU A 395 6.80 -11.24 -27.16
C LEU A 395 7.71 -10.73 -28.28
N TYR A 396 9.00 -11.00 -28.22
CA TYR A 396 9.94 -10.52 -29.24
C TYR A 396 9.82 -11.28 -30.56
N THR A 397 9.74 -12.63 -30.53
CA THR A 397 9.72 -13.46 -31.76
C THR A 397 8.35 -14.07 -32.04
N GLY A 398 7.48 -14.15 -31.05
CA GLY A 398 6.13 -14.71 -31.19
C GLY A 398 5.19 -13.84 -32.04
N PRO A 399 4.04 -14.39 -32.43
CA PRO A 399 3.08 -13.70 -33.29
C PRO A 399 2.10 -12.79 -32.53
N VAL A 400 2.31 -12.58 -31.24
CA VAL A 400 1.36 -11.91 -30.34
C VAL A 400 1.21 -10.44 -30.70
N GLU A 401 -0.03 -9.99 -30.77
CA GLU A 401 -0.40 -8.59 -30.88
C GLU A 401 -0.78 -8.00 -29.52
N LEU A 402 -0.29 -6.79 -29.22
CA LEU A 402 -0.64 -6.01 -28.04
C LEU A 402 -1.64 -4.92 -28.40
N VAL A 403 -2.77 -4.88 -27.70
CA VAL A 403 -3.80 -3.87 -27.88
C VAL A 403 -4.12 -3.19 -26.56
N PHE A 404 -3.82 -1.91 -26.47
CA PHE A 404 -4.15 -1.11 -25.31
C PHE A 404 -5.38 -0.27 -25.61
N PHE A 405 -6.42 -0.44 -24.80
CA PHE A 405 -7.64 0.34 -24.91
C PHE A 405 -7.62 1.52 -23.93
N TYR A 406 -8.18 2.63 -24.37
CA TYR A 406 -8.42 3.77 -23.51
C TYR A 406 -9.80 4.40 -23.79
N LYS A 407 -10.25 5.21 -22.85
CA LYS A 407 -11.44 6.04 -22.99
C LYS A 407 -11.06 7.50 -22.75
N SER A 408 -11.48 8.38 -23.66
CA SER A 408 -11.20 9.82 -23.56
C SER A 408 -12.06 10.48 -22.50
N TYR A 409 -11.61 10.45 -21.25
CA TYR A 409 -12.22 11.22 -20.16
C TYR A 409 -11.43 12.50 -19.83
N CYS A 410 -10.26 12.69 -20.38
CA CYS A 410 -9.48 13.92 -20.37
C CYS A 410 -8.56 13.99 -21.59
N GLU A 411 -8.09 15.18 -21.94
CA GLU A 411 -7.23 15.41 -23.11
C GLU A 411 -5.89 14.65 -23.03
N THR A 412 -5.38 14.42 -21.82
CA THR A 412 -4.07 13.77 -21.58
C THR A 412 -4.15 12.25 -21.51
N ALA A 413 -5.34 11.65 -21.40
CA ALA A 413 -5.50 10.21 -21.15
C ALA A 413 -4.76 9.32 -22.14
N ARG A 414 -4.78 9.70 -23.44
CA ARG A 414 -4.05 8.96 -24.49
C ARG A 414 -2.54 9.11 -24.34
N GLU A 415 -2.05 10.31 -24.08
CA GLU A 415 -0.61 10.59 -23.95
C GLU A 415 -0.02 9.90 -22.71
N GLU A 416 -0.73 9.94 -21.59
CA GLU A 416 -0.35 9.22 -20.38
C GLU A 416 -0.26 7.71 -20.61
N LEU A 417 -1.24 7.13 -21.30
CA LEU A 417 -1.20 5.72 -21.68
C LEU A 417 0.00 5.40 -22.57
N LEU A 418 0.27 6.20 -23.61
CA LEU A 418 1.42 5.99 -24.51
C LEU A 418 2.74 6.04 -23.74
N LEU A 419 2.88 6.97 -22.80
CA LEU A 419 4.07 7.07 -21.97
C LEU A 419 4.24 5.83 -21.09
N ASN A 420 3.16 5.35 -20.49
CA ASN A 420 3.19 4.16 -19.61
C ASN A 420 3.47 2.87 -20.42
N ILE A 421 2.92 2.74 -21.61
CA ILE A 421 3.26 1.64 -22.55
C ILE A 421 4.75 1.67 -22.88
N SER A 422 5.29 2.86 -23.21
CA SER A 422 6.72 3.00 -23.51
C SER A 422 7.59 2.56 -22.35
N ARG A 423 7.26 3.01 -21.13
CA ARG A 423 7.99 2.63 -19.90
C ARG A 423 7.92 1.12 -19.62
N LEU A 424 6.75 0.51 -19.84
CA LEU A 424 6.56 -0.93 -19.65
C LEU A 424 7.44 -1.73 -20.63
N LEU A 425 7.40 -1.38 -21.92
CA LEU A 425 8.16 -2.07 -22.96
C LEU A 425 9.67 -1.83 -22.83
N ASP A 426 10.10 -0.64 -22.46
CA ASP A 426 11.51 -0.34 -22.18
C ASP A 426 12.01 -1.14 -20.96
N SER A 427 11.21 -1.23 -19.89
CA SER A 427 11.55 -2.03 -18.72
C SER A 427 11.67 -3.51 -19.07
N TYR A 428 10.76 -4.04 -19.87
CA TYR A 428 10.82 -5.41 -20.35
C TYR A 428 12.03 -5.64 -21.27
N GLY A 429 12.28 -4.72 -22.21
CA GLY A 429 13.45 -4.76 -23.07
C GLY A 429 14.76 -4.79 -22.29
N ALA A 430 14.85 -4.03 -21.20
CA ALA A 430 16.03 -4.01 -20.32
C ALA A 430 16.26 -5.33 -19.57
N SER A 431 15.21 -6.14 -19.35
CA SER A 431 15.28 -7.46 -18.68
C SER A 431 15.63 -8.61 -19.63
N MET A 432 15.62 -8.38 -20.96
CA MET A 432 15.96 -9.42 -21.93
C MET A 432 17.44 -9.75 -21.94
N ASP A 433 17.78 -11.04 -22.09
CA ASP A 433 19.16 -11.52 -22.19
C ASP A 433 19.91 -10.86 -23.36
N ASN A 434 19.24 -10.72 -24.49
CA ASN A 434 19.75 -9.98 -25.65
C ASN A 434 19.34 -8.51 -25.55
N ARG A 435 20.23 -7.70 -24.98
CA ARG A 435 20.00 -6.25 -24.79
C ARG A 435 19.75 -5.48 -26.09
N ASP A 436 20.29 -5.93 -27.22
CA ASP A 436 20.06 -5.28 -28.53
C ASP A 436 18.64 -5.57 -29.03
N HIS A 437 18.10 -6.76 -28.76
CA HIS A 437 16.69 -7.07 -28.96
C HIS A 437 15.80 -6.20 -28.06
N GLY A 438 16.18 -6.04 -26.81
CA GLY A 438 15.45 -5.20 -25.87
C GLY A 438 15.32 -3.74 -26.32
N LYS A 439 16.41 -3.14 -26.79
CA LYS A 439 16.44 -1.75 -27.27
C LYS A 439 15.54 -1.51 -28.48
N ASN A 440 15.30 -2.51 -29.32
CA ASN A 440 14.49 -2.36 -30.52
C ASN A 440 13.09 -2.98 -30.42
N LEU A 441 12.72 -3.54 -29.27
CA LEU A 441 11.45 -4.24 -29.08
C LEU A 441 10.25 -3.41 -29.52
N MET A 442 10.12 -2.20 -29.00
CA MET A 442 8.97 -1.33 -29.31
C MET A 442 8.92 -0.98 -30.79
N HIS A 443 10.07 -0.65 -31.40
CA HIS A 443 10.15 -0.35 -32.82
C HIS A 443 9.75 -1.57 -33.70
N ARG A 444 10.18 -2.75 -33.30
CA ARG A 444 9.81 -4.00 -33.92
C ARG A 444 8.31 -4.24 -33.89
N LEU A 445 7.69 -4.12 -32.72
CA LEU A 445 6.24 -4.30 -32.56
C LEU A 445 5.45 -3.29 -33.43
N ILE A 446 5.91 -2.05 -33.52
CA ILE A 446 5.29 -1.02 -34.37
C ILE A 446 5.44 -1.38 -35.86
N LEU A 447 6.65 -1.75 -36.30
CA LEU A 447 6.92 -2.08 -37.70
C LEU A 447 6.16 -3.33 -38.17
N GLU A 448 6.00 -4.31 -37.28
CA GLU A 448 5.25 -5.55 -37.53
C GLU A 448 3.72 -5.36 -37.37
N GLY A 449 3.25 -4.16 -36.96
CA GLY A 449 1.82 -3.88 -36.71
C GLY A 449 1.25 -4.62 -35.49
N ARG A 450 2.10 -5.05 -34.58
CA ARG A 450 1.74 -5.83 -33.37
C ARG A 450 1.46 -4.98 -32.15
N LEU A 451 1.53 -3.67 -32.25
CA LEU A 451 1.22 -2.74 -31.14
C LEU A 451 0.13 -1.76 -31.61
N SER A 452 -0.98 -1.75 -30.91
CA SER A 452 -2.11 -0.88 -31.21
C SER A 452 -2.64 -0.19 -29.94
N VAL A 453 -3.07 1.06 -30.10
CA VAL A 453 -3.75 1.85 -29.07
C VAL A 453 -5.10 2.28 -29.61
N VAL A 454 -6.18 1.82 -28.98
CA VAL A 454 -7.55 1.90 -29.49
C VAL A 454 -8.43 2.67 -28.52
N GLU A 455 -9.14 3.67 -29.02
CA GLU A 455 -10.15 4.38 -28.25
C GLU A 455 -11.46 3.59 -28.21
N LEU A 456 -12.00 3.43 -26.99
CA LEU A 456 -13.35 2.89 -26.82
C LEU A 456 -14.39 4.00 -26.94
N PRO A 457 -15.54 3.73 -27.58
CA PRO A 457 -16.61 4.70 -27.74
C PRO A 457 -17.27 5.13 -26.42
#